data_5d72191ad95968a903b2aa5855aa3184
#
_entry.id   5d72191ad95968a903b2aa5855aa3184
#
_cell.length_a   1.000
_cell.length_b   1.000
_cell.length_c   1.000
_cell.angle_alpha   90.00
_cell.angle_beta   90.00
_cell.angle_gamma   90.00
#
_symmetry.space_group_name_H-M   'P 1'
#
loop_
_entity.id
_entity.type
_entity.pdbx_description
1 polymer ?
#
loop_
_entity_poly.entity_id
_entity_poly.type
_entity_poly.pdbx_seq_one_letter_code
_entity_poly.pdbx_strand_id
1 'polypeptide(L)'
;AEGDKILAPITRYRNAFAIGSLGLLIIILFLIRFHVGKIVTKITLLSENAKKVAKGEYGDPISRNSEDEIGQLVSNYNLMVKGLVERDYIRDTFGRYIDPDFAKFLLEPPDAGELGGKRQEVAIMMSDIRGFTALSETLSPEVIIKILNQYFSHMITIIQKYNGIIVDFLGDAILVFFEPFSNSIDDTIYHCICCASDMQNQMKDFNTEMNNQNLPELAMGIGINSGQVIIGNIGSDARKKY
;
A
#
# COMPACT_ATOMS: atom_id res chain seq x y z
N ALA A 1 55.74 -54.35 -45.77
CA ALA A 1 54.82 -54.33 -46.92
C ALA A 1 53.50 -55.13 -46.69
N GLU A 2 53.50 -56.27 -45.93
CA GLU A 2 52.27 -57.02 -45.65
C GLU A 2 51.51 -56.51 -44.44
N GLY A 3 52.18 -55.97 -43.40
CA GLY A 3 51.57 -55.40 -42.20
C GLY A 3 50.76 -54.16 -42.48
N ASP A 4 51.12 -53.31 -43.42
CA ASP A 4 50.43 -52.08 -43.78
C ASP A 4 49.10 -52.37 -44.47
N LYS A 5 48.93 -53.43 -45.20
CA LYS A 5 47.66 -53.80 -45.84
C LYS A 5 46.61 -54.29 -44.84
N ILE A 6 47.05 -54.91 -43.74
CA ILE A 6 46.13 -55.39 -42.69
C ILE A 6 45.75 -54.26 -41.73
N LEU A 7 46.67 -53.34 -41.48
CA LEU A 7 46.44 -52.22 -40.55
C LEU A 7 45.68 -51.05 -41.19
N ALA A 8 45.76 -50.86 -42.51
CA ALA A 8 45.08 -49.76 -43.22
C ALA A 8 43.53 -49.72 -43.02
N PRO A 9 42.82 -50.86 -43.12
CA PRO A 9 41.34 -50.81 -42.85
C PRO A 9 41.04 -50.52 -41.39
N ILE A 10 41.82 -51.07 -40.43
CA ILE A 10 41.63 -50.84 -39.00
C ILE A 10 41.81 -49.36 -38.64
N THR A 11 42.83 -48.73 -39.18
CA THR A 11 43.06 -47.28 -38.95
C THR A 11 42.03 -46.42 -39.60
N ARG A 12 41.49 -46.81 -40.78
CA ARG A 12 40.33 -46.09 -41.40
C ARG A 12 39.06 -46.18 -40.53
N TYR A 13 38.70 -47.39 -40.07
CA TYR A 13 37.53 -47.52 -39.15
C TYR A 13 37.71 -46.78 -37.84
N ARG A 14 38.88 -46.82 -37.24
CA ARG A 14 39.20 -46.07 -36.03
C ARG A 14 39.06 -44.56 -36.24
N ASN A 15 39.61 -44.04 -37.33
CA ASN A 15 39.52 -42.61 -37.64
C ASN A 15 38.10 -42.20 -38.00
N ALA A 16 37.33 -42.98 -38.73
CA ALA A 16 35.96 -42.76 -39.05
C ALA A 16 35.09 -42.76 -37.76
N PHE A 17 35.32 -43.68 -36.83
CA PHE A 17 34.66 -43.75 -35.54
C PHE A 17 34.99 -42.52 -34.64
N ALA A 18 36.30 -42.13 -34.64
CA ALA A 18 36.76 -40.96 -33.90
C ALA A 18 36.13 -39.64 -34.42
N ILE A 19 36.04 -39.50 -35.76
CA ILE A 19 35.35 -38.29 -36.35
C ILE A 19 33.88 -38.33 -36.08
N GLY A 20 33.22 -39.47 -36.18
CA GLY A 20 31.79 -39.63 -35.90
C GLY A 20 31.46 -39.33 -34.44
N SER A 21 32.26 -39.84 -33.49
CA SER A 21 32.07 -39.57 -32.05
C SER A 21 32.35 -38.12 -31.71
N LEU A 22 33.31 -37.45 -32.32
CA LEU A 22 33.58 -36.02 -32.14
C LEU A 22 32.41 -35.18 -32.68
N GLY A 23 31.89 -35.54 -33.87
CA GLY A 23 30.72 -34.87 -34.45
C GLY A 23 29.47 -34.98 -33.55
N LEU A 24 29.20 -36.19 -33.01
CA LEU A 24 28.11 -36.43 -32.11
C LEU A 24 28.26 -35.58 -30.80
N LEU A 25 29.47 -35.54 -30.25
CA LEU A 25 29.77 -34.73 -29.05
C LEU A 25 29.52 -33.25 -29.28
N ILE A 26 29.93 -32.71 -30.43
CA ILE A 26 29.66 -31.31 -30.81
C ILE A 26 28.15 -31.04 -30.91
N ILE A 27 27.38 -31.93 -31.52
CA ILE A 27 25.92 -31.81 -31.62
C ILE A 27 25.29 -31.83 -30.24
N ILE A 28 25.69 -32.74 -29.37
CA ILE A 28 25.16 -32.81 -27.98
C ILE A 28 25.48 -31.53 -27.22
N LEU A 29 26.70 -31.02 -27.28
CA LEU A 29 27.10 -29.78 -26.64
C LEU A 29 26.31 -28.58 -27.17
N PHE A 30 26.08 -28.52 -28.47
CA PHE A 30 25.26 -27.50 -29.10
C PHE A 30 23.80 -27.55 -28.60
N LEU A 31 23.19 -28.74 -28.55
CA LEU A 31 21.82 -28.92 -28.04
C LEU A 31 21.71 -28.54 -26.56
N ILE A 32 22.67 -28.97 -25.72
CA ILE A 32 22.69 -28.59 -24.30
C ILE A 32 22.78 -27.07 -24.17
N ARG A 33 23.72 -26.41 -24.86
CA ARG A 33 23.89 -24.96 -24.80
C ARG A 33 22.64 -24.23 -25.25
N PHE A 34 21.96 -24.72 -26.28
CA PHE A 34 20.73 -24.12 -26.80
C PHE A 34 19.57 -24.25 -25.81
N HIS A 35 19.35 -25.41 -25.21
CA HIS A 35 18.27 -25.61 -24.22
C HIS A 35 18.56 -24.91 -22.90
N VAL A 36 19.77 -25.02 -22.37
CA VAL A 36 20.17 -24.36 -21.13
C VAL A 36 20.09 -22.84 -21.27
N GLY A 37 20.52 -22.29 -22.41
CA GLY A 37 20.42 -20.86 -22.68
C GLY A 37 18.98 -20.31 -22.57
N LYS A 38 18.01 -21.04 -23.12
CA LYS A 38 16.57 -20.65 -23.02
C LYS A 38 16.07 -20.67 -21.58
N ILE A 39 16.47 -21.66 -20.80
CA ILE A 39 16.06 -21.78 -19.39
C ILE A 39 16.68 -20.64 -18.58
N VAL A 40 17.98 -20.40 -18.72
CA VAL A 40 18.68 -19.32 -17.99
C VAL A 40 18.08 -17.95 -18.28
N THR A 41 17.77 -17.64 -19.54
CA THR A 41 17.16 -16.37 -19.91
C THR A 41 15.81 -16.15 -19.19
N LYS A 42 14.96 -17.18 -19.12
CA LYS A 42 13.66 -17.09 -18.43
C LYS A 42 13.83 -16.91 -16.92
N ILE A 43 14.79 -17.64 -16.29
CA ILE A 43 15.07 -17.49 -14.86
C ILE A 43 15.63 -16.09 -14.55
N THR A 44 16.51 -15.56 -15.39
CA THR A 44 17.04 -14.19 -15.23
C THR A 44 15.92 -13.16 -15.31
N LEU A 45 15.02 -13.29 -16.29
CA LEU A 45 13.85 -12.40 -16.42
C LEU A 45 12.95 -12.44 -15.17
N LEU A 46 12.68 -13.64 -14.64
CA LEU A 46 11.91 -13.79 -13.40
C LEU A 46 12.63 -13.14 -12.22
N SER A 47 13.93 -13.33 -12.09
CA SER A 47 14.74 -12.72 -11.03
C SER A 47 14.73 -11.18 -11.09
N GLU A 48 14.87 -10.60 -12.28
CA GLU A 48 14.82 -9.15 -12.47
C GLU A 48 13.45 -8.58 -12.13
N ASN A 49 12.38 -9.23 -12.59
CA ASN A 49 11.03 -8.80 -12.26
C ASN A 49 10.73 -8.97 -10.76
N ALA A 50 11.20 -10.05 -10.13
CA ALA A 50 11.06 -10.21 -8.67
C ALA A 50 11.76 -9.10 -7.88
N LYS A 51 12.92 -8.60 -8.35
CA LYS A 51 13.60 -7.44 -7.74
C LYS A 51 12.77 -6.15 -7.88
N LYS A 52 12.07 -5.96 -8.99
CA LYS A 52 11.15 -4.80 -9.17
C LYS A 52 9.95 -4.91 -8.23
N VAL A 53 9.34 -6.11 -8.18
CA VAL A 53 8.22 -6.38 -7.25
C VAL A 53 8.60 -6.12 -5.79
N ALA A 54 9.82 -6.48 -5.38
CA ALA A 54 10.33 -6.20 -4.03
C ALA A 54 10.43 -4.70 -3.71
N LYS A 55 10.44 -3.83 -4.75
CA LYS A 55 10.41 -2.36 -4.61
C LYS A 55 8.99 -1.77 -4.74
N GLY A 56 7.96 -2.62 -4.89
CA GLY A 56 6.60 -2.19 -5.14
C GLY A 56 6.29 -1.84 -6.60
N GLU A 57 7.22 -2.13 -7.53
CA GLU A 57 7.03 -1.88 -8.96
C GLU A 57 6.42 -3.13 -9.63
N TYR A 58 5.12 -3.16 -9.76
CA TYR A 58 4.39 -4.25 -10.40
C TYR A 58 4.34 -4.02 -11.92
N GLY A 59 5.05 -4.88 -12.67
CA GLY A 59 4.99 -4.87 -14.14
C GLY A 59 3.87 -5.74 -14.70
N ASP A 60 3.78 -5.77 -16.03
CA ASP A 60 2.84 -6.66 -16.72
C ASP A 60 3.13 -8.13 -16.44
N PRO A 61 2.10 -9.00 -16.46
CA PRO A 61 2.27 -10.44 -16.27
C PRO A 61 3.25 -11.03 -17.28
N ILE A 62 4.16 -11.87 -16.81
CA ILE A 62 5.10 -12.58 -17.67
C ILE A 62 4.33 -13.63 -18.48
N SER A 63 4.55 -13.63 -19.80
CA SER A 63 3.89 -14.58 -20.70
C SER A 63 4.31 -16.02 -20.44
N ARG A 64 3.32 -16.91 -20.23
CA ARG A 64 3.53 -18.34 -20.10
C ARG A 64 3.72 -18.95 -21.49
N ASN A 65 4.98 -19.18 -21.88
CA ASN A 65 5.35 -19.72 -23.20
C ASN A 65 5.77 -21.20 -23.15
N SER A 66 5.49 -21.89 -22.06
CA SER A 66 5.88 -23.29 -21.86
C SER A 66 4.90 -23.98 -20.92
N GLU A 67 4.70 -25.30 -21.10
CA GLU A 67 3.88 -26.14 -20.21
C GLU A 67 4.72 -26.94 -19.21
N ASP A 68 6.05 -26.72 -19.20
CA ASP A 68 7.00 -27.33 -18.30
C ASP A 68 7.02 -26.65 -16.91
N GLU A 69 7.97 -27.08 -16.06
CA GLU A 69 8.18 -26.54 -14.71
C GLU A 69 8.46 -25.03 -14.72
N ILE A 70 9.08 -24.53 -15.79
CA ILE A 70 9.34 -23.10 -15.95
C ILE A 70 8.03 -22.34 -16.24
N GLY A 71 7.14 -22.93 -17.06
CA GLY A 71 5.79 -22.37 -17.29
C GLY A 71 4.96 -22.34 -16.02
N GLN A 72 5.07 -23.38 -15.18
CA GLN A 72 4.40 -23.42 -13.88
C GLN A 72 4.98 -22.37 -12.92
N LEU A 73 6.31 -22.19 -12.89
CA LEU A 73 6.98 -21.16 -12.10
C LEU A 73 6.54 -19.75 -12.51
N VAL A 74 6.41 -19.46 -13.81
CA VAL A 74 5.86 -18.19 -14.33
C VAL A 74 4.44 -17.99 -13.88
N SER A 75 3.59 -19.02 -13.93
CA SER A 75 2.19 -18.93 -13.49
C SER A 75 2.09 -18.62 -12.00
N ASN A 76 2.87 -19.30 -11.16
CA ASN A 76 2.91 -19.09 -9.72
C ASN A 76 3.44 -17.68 -9.37
N TYR A 77 4.46 -17.21 -10.10
CA TYR A 77 4.95 -15.84 -9.97
C TYR A 77 3.86 -14.81 -10.28
N ASN A 78 3.17 -14.95 -11.41
CA ASN A 78 2.10 -14.05 -11.80
C ASN A 78 0.94 -14.05 -10.78
N LEU A 79 0.59 -15.22 -10.23
CA LEU A 79 -0.42 -15.34 -9.18
C LEU A 79 0.01 -14.61 -7.89
N MET A 80 1.27 -14.75 -7.50
CA MET A 80 1.84 -14.04 -6.36
C MET A 80 1.81 -12.51 -6.58
N VAL A 81 2.24 -12.03 -7.74
CA VAL A 81 2.21 -10.60 -8.08
C VAL A 81 0.79 -10.06 -8.04
N LYS A 82 -0.18 -10.79 -8.62
CA LYS A 82 -1.60 -10.41 -8.57
C LYS A 82 -2.09 -10.26 -7.12
N GLY A 83 -1.76 -11.20 -6.24
CA GLY A 83 -2.13 -11.12 -4.81
C GLY A 83 -1.46 -9.93 -4.10
N LEU A 84 -0.22 -9.59 -4.46
CA LEU A 84 0.45 -8.40 -3.91
C LEU A 84 -0.20 -7.09 -4.38
N VAL A 85 -0.53 -6.99 -5.67
CA VAL A 85 -1.25 -5.82 -6.24
C VAL A 85 -2.62 -5.65 -5.57
N GLU A 86 -3.36 -6.74 -5.41
CA GLU A 86 -4.66 -6.73 -4.74
C GLU A 86 -4.55 -6.31 -3.27
N ARG A 87 -3.56 -6.84 -2.55
CA ARG A 87 -3.27 -6.44 -1.17
C ARG A 87 -2.93 -4.95 -1.07
N ASP A 88 -2.06 -4.46 -1.95
CA ASP A 88 -1.65 -3.05 -1.92
C ASP A 88 -2.79 -2.13 -2.34
N TYR A 89 -3.62 -2.54 -3.30
CA TYR A 89 -4.85 -1.82 -3.66
C TYR A 89 -5.84 -1.76 -2.48
N ILE A 90 -6.04 -2.87 -1.76
CA ILE A 90 -6.86 -2.89 -0.54
C ILE A 90 -6.26 -1.95 0.49
N ARG A 91 -4.95 -2.04 0.76
CA ARG A 91 -4.25 -1.18 1.71
C ARG A 91 -4.37 0.30 1.36
N ASP A 92 -4.17 0.68 0.09
CA ASP A 92 -4.29 2.06 -0.36
C ASP A 92 -5.75 2.55 -0.29
N THR A 93 -6.70 1.67 -0.61
CA THR A 93 -8.12 1.98 -0.50
C THR A 93 -8.52 2.17 0.96
N PHE A 94 -8.15 1.23 1.85
CA PHE A 94 -8.39 1.38 3.28
C PHE A 94 -7.66 2.59 3.88
N GLY A 95 -6.43 2.89 3.44
CA GLY A 95 -5.67 4.07 3.87
C GLY A 95 -6.31 5.41 3.48
N ARG A 96 -7.27 5.41 2.55
CA ARG A 96 -8.10 6.59 2.24
C ARG A 96 -9.32 6.72 3.14
N TYR A 97 -9.78 5.61 3.73
CA TYR A 97 -10.94 5.58 4.61
C TYR A 97 -10.56 5.49 6.09
N ILE A 98 -9.33 5.11 6.39
CA ILE A 98 -8.80 4.97 7.74
C ILE A 98 -7.45 5.68 7.75
N ASP A 99 -7.23 6.55 8.74
CA ASP A 99 -5.94 7.20 8.96
C ASP A 99 -4.82 6.15 9.04
N PRO A 100 -3.69 6.30 8.30
CA PRO A 100 -2.60 5.32 8.28
C PRO A 100 -1.99 5.04 9.66
N ASP A 101 -1.89 6.05 10.53
CA ASP A 101 -1.37 5.91 11.89
C ASP A 101 -2.38 5.16 12.77
N PHE A 102 -3.67 5.39 12.52
CA PHE A 102 -4.75 4.61 13.12
C PHE A 102 -4.76 3.15 12.67
N ALA A 103 -4.58 2.89 11.38
CA ALA A 103 -4.45 1.53 10.84
C ALA A 103 -3.24 0.80 11.44
N LYS A 104 -2.12 1.48 11.64
CA LYS A 104 -0.91 0.95 12.28
C LYS A 104 -1.18 0.61 13.74
N PHE A 105 -1.83 1.50 14.48
CA PHE A 105 -2.23 1.29 15.86
C PHE A 105 -3.14 0.05 16.00
N LEU A 106 -4.06 -0.18 15.07
CA LEU A 106 -4.94 -1.35 15.04
C LEU A 106 -4.21 -2.67 14.74
N LEU A 107 -3.04 -2.62 14.10
CA LEU A 107 -2.33 -3.80 13.58
C LEU A 107 -1.10 -4.19 14.42
N GLU A 108 -0.59 -3.31 15.28
CA GLU A 108 0.68 -3.52 15.99
C GLU A 108 0.64 -4.48 17.20
N PRO A 109 -0.42 -4.63 18.01
CA PRO A 109 -0.42 -5.63 19.07
C PRO A 109 -0.75 -7.04 18.56
N PRO A 110 -0.17 -8.10 19.13
CA PRO A 110 -0.53 -9.49 18.82
C PRO A 110 -2.03 -9.79 19.03
N ASP A 111 -2.71 -9.02 19.88
CA ASP A 111 -4.13 -9.15 20.24
C ASP A 111 -5.03 -8.12 19.54
N ALA A 112 -4.54 -7.42 18.53
CA ALA A 112 -5.26 -6.35 17.83
C ALA A 112 -6.57 -6.79 17.16
N GLY A 113 -6.79 -8.09 17.01
CA GLY A 113 -8.01 -8.68 16.47
C GLY A 113 -9.09 -9.00 17.51
N GLU A 114 -8.79 -8.98 18.81
CA GLU A 114 -9.76 -9.31 19.85
C GLU A 114 -10.66 -8.12 20.22
N LEU A 115 -11.90 -8.43 20.64
CA LEU A 115 -12.82 -7.43 21.18
C LEU A 115 -12.30 -7.03 22.56
N GLY A 116 -12.07 -5.75 22.78
CA GLY A 116 -11.60 -5.22 24.06
C GLY A 116 -11.10 -3.80 23.94
N GLY A 117 -10.75 -3.20 25.06
CA GLY A 117 -10.26 -1.82 25.07
C GLY A 117 -9.23 -1.59 26.16
N LYS A 118 -8.28 -0.72 25.89
CA LYS A 118 -7.27 -0.23 26.82
C LYS A 118 -7.70 1.13 27.38
N ARG A 119 -7.57 1.30 28.67
CA ARG A 119 -7.76 2.61 29.31
C ARG A 119 -6.52 3.47 29.03
N GLN A 120 -6.74 4.64 28.43
CA GLN A 120 -5.68 5.55 28.07
C GLN A 120 -6.10 7.00 28.32
N GLU A 121 -5.17 7.84 28.75
CA GLU A 121 -5.38 9.27 28.87
C GLU A 121 -5.04 9.94 27.54
N VAL A 122 -5.96 10.71 26.99
CA VAL A 122 -5.84 11.36 25.68
C VAL A 122 -6.38 12.78 25.70
N ALA A 123 -6.00 13.59 24.70
CA ALA A 123 -6.75 14.78 24.36
C ALA A 123 -7.68 14.49 23.20
N ILE A 124 -8.92 14.94 23.29
CA ILE A 124 -9.94 14.76 22.25
C ILE A 124 -10.31 16.15 21.72
N MET A 125 -10.38 16.25 20.40
CA MET A 125 -10.84 17.44 19.69
C MET A 125 -12.02 17.09 18.79
N MET A 126 -13.06 17.92 18.80
CA MET A 126 -14.17 17.82 17.87
C MET A 126 -14.36 19.19 17.21
N SER A 127 -14.32 19.22 15.88
CA SER A 127 -14.63 20.41 15.08
C SER A 127 -15.94 20.23 14.34
N ASP A 128 -16.67 21.35 14.11
CA ASP A 128 -17.97 21.36 13.44
C ASP A 128 -18.15 22.69 12.67
N ILE A 129 -18.80 22.66 11.52
CA ILE A 129 -19.09 23.85 10.71
C ILE A 129 -20.35 24.52 11.23
N ARG A 130 -20.23 25.78 11.60
CA ARG A 130 -21.35 26.55 12.13
C ARG A 130 -22.46 26.75 11.10
N GLY A 131 -23.68 26.32 11.45
CA GLY A 131 -24.86 26.50 10.61
C GLY A 131 -24.90 25.62 9.36
N PHE A 132 -24.07 24.56 9.31
CA PHE A 132 -23.97 23.68 8.14
C PHE A 132 -25.31 23.01 7.77
N THR A 133 -26.11 22.61 8.75
CA THR A 133 -27.42 21.99 8.50
C THR A 133 -28.31 22.92 7.69
N ALA A 134 -28.41 24.20 8.08
CA ALA A 134 -29.21 25.19 7.34
C ALA A 134 -28.63 25.48 5.95
N LEU A 135 -27.30 25.51 5.82
CA LEU A 135 -26.60 25.67 4.54
C LEU A 135 -26.88 24.50 3.58
N SER A 136 -26.86 23.28 4.10
CA SER A 136 -27.07 22.06 3.31
C SER A 136 -28.51 21.95 2.74
N GLU A 137 -29.47 22.65 3.32
CA GLU A 137 -30.83 22.74 2.78
C GLU A 137 -30.96 23.75 1.62
N THR A 138 -30.00 24.65 1.44
CA THR A 138 -30.04 25.73 0.43
C THR A 138 -29.21 25.43 -0.82
N LEU A 139 -28.25 24.53 -0.74
CA LEU A 139 -27.32 24.20 -1.83
C LEU A 139 -27.62 22.83 -2.42
N SER A 140 -27.20 22.58 -3.68
CA SER A 140 -27.32 21.24 -4.25
C SER A 140 -26.35 20.23 -3.58
N PRO A 141 -26.71 18.93 -3.53
CA PRO A 141 -25.87 17.90 -2.92
C PRO A 141 -24.43 17.88 -3.48
N GLU A 142 -24.25 18.13 -4.77
CA GLU A 142 -22.95 18.12 -5.43
C GLU A 142 -22.07 19.28 -4.90
N VAL A 143 -22.67 20.44 -4.68
CA VAL A 143 -21.98 21.62 -4.13
C VAL A 143 -21.61 21.37 -2.66
N ILE A 144 -22.51 20.77 -1.88
CA ILE A 144 -22.24 20.38 -0.48
C ILE A 144 -21.07 19.42 -0.39
N ILE A 145 -21.05 18.36 -1.19
CA ILE A 145 -19.94 17.38 -1.22
C ILE A 145 -18.63 18.08 -1.63
N LYS A 146 -18.66 18.99 -2.61
CA LYS A 146 -17.48 19.74 -3.02
C LYS A 146 -16.94 20.60 -1.86
N ILE A 147 -17.82 21.33 -1.15
CA ILE A 147 -17.44 22.14 0.01
C ILE A 147 -16.81 21.27 1.10
N LEU A 148 -17.46 20.16 1.47
CA LEU A 148 -16.96 19.25 2.50
C LEU A 148 -15.60 18.67 2.13
N ASN A 149 -15.41 18.23 0.89
CA ASN A 149 -14.14 17.68 0.43
C ASN A 149 -13.00 18.70 0.49
N GLN A 150 -13.26 19.97 0.12
CA GLN A 150 -12.30 21.05 0.24
C GLN A 150 -11.98 21.33 1.72
N TYR A 151 -13.00 21.47 2.55
CA TYR A 151 -12.86 21.71 3.99
C TYR A 151 -12.04 20.58 4.65
N PHE A 152 -12.43 19.34 4.46
CA PHE A 152 -11.71 18.20 5.04
C PHE A 152 -10.27 18.12 4.55
N SER A 153 -9.98 18.41 3.28
CA SER A 153 -8.62 18.40 2.75
C SER A 153 -7.70 19.38 3.50
N HIS A 154 -8.18 20.60 3.77
CA HIS A 154 -7.42 21.57 4.54
C HIS A 154 -7.24 21.13 6.00
N MET A 155 -8.31 20.67 6.65
CA MET A 155 -8.28 20.28 8.06
C MET A 155 -7.46 19.03 8.34
N ILE A 156 -7.58 18.00 7.49
CA ILE A 156 -6.80 16.76 7.60
C ILE A 156 -5.30 17.04 7.56
N THR A 157 -4.86 17.89 6.64
CA THR A 157 -3.43 18.26 6.52
C THR A 157 -2.89 18.86 7.81
N ILE A 158 -3.67 19.70 8.48
CA ILE A 158 -3.26 20.31 9.75
C ILE A 158 -3.29 19.28 10.88
N ILE A 159 -4.35 18.48 10.98
CA ILE A 159 -4.48 17.45 12.01
C ILE A 159 -3.28 16.48 11.95
N GLN A 160 -2.92 16.03 10.75
CA GLN A 160 -1.76 15.14 10.54
C GLN A 160 -0.43 15.80 10.91
N LYS A 161 -0.24 17.10 10.63
CA LYS A 161 0.96 17.87 11.04
C LYS A 161 1.19 17.81 12.56
N TYR A 162 0.12 17.72 13.34
CA TYR A 162 0.16 17.66 14.81
C TYR A 162 0.00 16.24 15.37
N ASN A 163 0.11 15.20 14.52
CA ASN A 163 -0.07 13.79 14.88
C ASN A 163 -1.43 13.50 15.53
N GLY A 164 -2.48 14.23 15.12
CA GLY A 164 -3.84 13.93 15.51
C GLY A 164 -4.40 12.74 14.73
N ILE A 165 -5.05 11.83 15.41
CA ILE A 165 -5.66 10.62 14.82
C ILE A 165 -7.14 10.89 14.59
N ILE A 166 -7.56 10.87 13.32
CA ILE A 166 -8.96 11.08 12.95
C ILE A 166 -9.73 9.78 13.19
N VAL A 167 -10.71 9.82 14.08
CA VAL A 167 -11.56 8.67 14.43
C VAL A 167 -12.71 8.51 13.45
N ASP A 168 -13.41 9.61 13.17
CA ASP A 168 -14.62 9.58 12.34
C ASP A 168 -14.96 10.98 11.79
N PHE A 169 -15.71 10.99 10.69
CA PHE A 169 -16.38 12.17 10.15
C PHE A 169 -17.87 12.03 10.43
N LEU A 170 -18.41 12.91 11.28
CA LEU A 170 -19.81 12.90 11.69
C LEU A 170 -20.57 14.02 10.95
N GLY A 171 -20.89 13.77 9.68
CA GLY A 171 -21.43 14.79 8.77
C GLY A 171 -20.34 15.80 8.40
N ASP A 172 -20.44 17.02 8.91
CA ASP A 172 -19.44 18.09 8.75
C ASP A 172 -18.46 18.18 9.93
N ALA A 173 -18.66 17.39 10.98
CA ALA A 173 -17.80 17.35 12.14
C ALA A 173 -16.63 16.37 11.95
N ILE A 174 -15.48 16.69 12.54
CA ILE A 174 -14.29 15.84 12.60
C ILE A 174 -14.03 15.50 14.07
N LEU A 175 -13.99 14.20 14.38
CA LEU A 175 -13.58 13.70 15.68
C LEU A 175 -12.13 13.23 15.63
N VAL A 176 -11.29 13.84 16.46
CA VAL A 176 -9.83 13.59 16.51
C VAL A 176 -9.43 13.30 17.93
N PHE A 177 -8.51 12.37 18.13
CA PHE A 177 -7.83 12.23 19.40
C PHE A 177 -6.31 12.31 19.23
N PHE A 178 -5.64 12.69 20.32
CA PHE A 178 -4.18 12.82 20.39
C PHE A 178 -3.68 11.93 21.53
N GLU A 179 -2.80 11.00 21.20
CA GLU A 179 -2.18 10.10 22.17
C GLU A 179 -0.87 10.65 22.70
N PRO A 180 -0.54 10.43 23.97
CA PRO A 180 0.79 10.70 24.50
C PRO A 180 1.79 9.62 24.08
N PHE A 181 2.43 9.76 22.92
CA PHE A 181 3.37 8.77 22.36
C PHE A 181 4.65 8.53 23.21
N SER A 182 5.11 9.51 23.95
CA SER A 182 6.27 9.42 24.86
C SER A 182 6.35 10.59 25.82
N ASN A 183 5.45 11.53 25.70
CA ASN A 183 5.46 12.80 26.38
C ASN A 183 4.37 12.85 27.46
N SER A 184 4.39 13.87 28.26
CA SER A 184 3.33 14.11 29.24
C SER A 184 2.01 14.40 28.54
N ILE A 185 0.91 14.19 29.23
CA ILE A 185 -0.42 14.58 28.74
C ILE A 185 -0.50 16.09 28.47
N ASP A 186 0.26 16.90 29.19
CA ASP A 186 0.33 18.34 29.01
C ASP A 186 0.88 18.72 27.64
N ASP A 187 1.93 18.04 27.15
CA ASP A 187 2.47 18.25 25.81
C ASP A 187 1.45 17.85 24.73
N THR A 188 0.71 16.77 24.96
CA THR A 188 -0.36 16.31 24.06
C THR A 188 -1.50 17.32 23.98
N ILE A 189 -1.92 17.86 25.12
CA ILE A 189 -2.95 18.93 25.19
C ILE A 189 -2.44 20.19 24.46
N TYR A 190 -1.17 20.56 24.67
CA TYR A 190 -0.57 21.70 23.98
C TYR A 190 -0.58 21.52 22.45
N HIS A 191 -0.19 20.34 21.94
CA HIS A 191 -0.26 20.04 20.50
C HIS A 191 -1.69 20.09 19.96
N CYS A 192 -2.67 19.57 20.71
CA CYS A 192 -4.07 19.64 20.36
C CYS A 192 -4.56 21.10 20.25
N ILE A 193 -4.18 21.96 21.18
CA ILE A 193 -4.52 23.39 21.17
C ILE A 193 -3.88 24.10 19.98
N CYS A 194 -2.60 23.82 19.71
CA CYS A 194 -1.90 24.37 18.54
C CYS A 194 -2.55 23.94 17.24
N CYS A 195 -2.94 22.66 17.12
CA CYS A 195 -3.70 22.14 15.99
C CYS A 195 -5.01 22.90 15.79
N ALA A 196 -5.81 23.05 16.84
CA ALA A 196 -7.06 23.80 16.78
C ALA A 196 -6.87 25.28 16.37
N SER A 197 -5.80 25.92 16.86
CA SER A 197 -5.46 27.29 16.47
C SER A 197 -5.08 27.40 14.99
N ASP A 198 -4.25 26.47 14.48
CA ASP A 198 -3.89 26.42 13.06
C ASP A 198 -5.12 26.14 12.17
N MET A 199 -6.01 25.23 12.60
CA MET A 199 -7.27 24.97 11.89
C MET A 199 -8.14 26.24 11.79
N GLN A 200 -8.28 26.99 12.88
CA GLN A 200 -9.02 28.28 12.87
C GLN A 200 -8.36 29.33 11.96
N ASN A 201 -7.04 29.38 11.92
CA ASN A 201 -6.32 30.28 11.02
C ASN A 201 -6.51 29.90 9.55
N GLN A 202 -6.51 28.62 9.25
CA GLN A 202 -6.71 28.08 7.90
C GLN A 202 -8.10 28.42 7.32
N MET A 203 -9.10 28.62 8.18
CA MET A 203 -10.42 29.04 7.72
C MET A 203 -10.42 30.36 6.95
N LYS A 204 -9.42 31.23 7.14
CA LYS A 204 -9.27 32.48 6.37
C LYS A 204 -8.93 32.20 4.91
N ASP A 205 -7.96 31.29 4.68
CA ASP A 205 -7.55 30.90 3.35
C ASP A 205 -8.67 30.11 2.66
N PHE A 206 -9.30 29.20 3.39
CA PHE A 206 -10.45 28.45 2.92
C PHE A 206 -11.59 29.38 2.48
N ASN A 207 -11.96 30.39 3.29
CA ASN A 207 -13.01 31.33 2.94
C ASN A 207 -12.63 32.22 1.75
N THR A 208 -11.35 32.52 1.56
CA THR A 208 -10.88 33.19 0.33
C THR A 208 -11.13 32.33 -0.91
N GLU A 209 -10.87 31.02 -0.83
CA GLU A 209 -11.17 30.08 -1.91
C GLU A 209 -12.69 29.97 -2.17
N MET A 210 -13.50 29.93 -1.09
CA MET A 210 -14.96 29.90 -1.18
C MET A 210 -15.50 31.15 -1.89
N ASN A 211 -15.04 32.33 -1.54
CA ASN A 211 -15.42 33.59 -2.16
C ASN A 211 -15.05 33.64 -3.65
N ASN A 212 -13.88 33.14 -4.03
CA ASN A 212 -13.45 33.03 -5.43
C ASN A 212 -14.35 32.09 -6.26
N GLN A 213 -15.07 31.20 -5.61
CA GLN A 213 -16.02 30.28 -6.24
C GLN A 213 -17.48 30.75 -6.13
N ASN A 214 -17.73 31.94 -5.60
CA ASN A 214 -19.06 32.49 -5.27
C ASN A 214 -19.86 31.58 -4.30
N LEU A 215 -19.15 30.95 -3.37
CA LEU A 215 -19.72 30.12 -2.30
C LEU A 215 -19.72 30.91 -0.98
N PRO A 216 -20.61 30.59 -0.03
CA PRO A 216 -20.70 31.30 1.24
C PRO A 216 -19.48 31.03 2.12
N GLU A 217 -19.09 32.03 2.91
CA GLU A 217 -18.08 31.86 3.95
C GLU A 217 -18.59 30.93 5.05
N LEU A 218 -17.68 30.10 5.58
CA LEU A 218 -17.96 29.18 6.68
C LEU A 218 -17.21 29.60 7.94
N ALA A 219 -17.85 29.36 9.08
CA ALA A 219 -17.21 29.45 10.38
C ALA A 219 -17.14 28.07 11.02
N MET A 220 -16.09 27.82 11.81
CA MET A 220 -15.89 26.53 12.48
C MET A 220 -15.88 26.72 14.00
N GLY A 221 -16.52 25.80 14.72
CA GLY A 221 -16.40 25.64 16.17
C GLY A 221 -15.48 24.46 16.49
N ILE A 222 -14.62 24.61 17.50
CA ILE A 222 -13.77 23.51 17.98
C ILE A 222 -13.98 23.37 19.50
N GLY A 223 -14.27 22.15 19.94
CA GLY A 223 -14.27 21.75 21.34
C GLY A 223 -13.10 20.82 21.63
N ILE A 224 -12.40 21.06 22.74
CA ILE A 224 -11.27 20.24 23.21
C ILE A 224 -11.58 19.78 24.63
N ASN A 225 -11.27 18.52 24.91
CA ASN A 225 -11.30 17.95 26.26
C ASN A 225 -10.14 16.96 26.43
N SER A 226 -9.74 16.70 27.67
CA SER A 226 -8.73 15.68 27.97
C SER A 226 -9.21 14.80 29.11
N GLY A 227 -8.80 13.54 29.12
CA GLY A 227 -9.14 12.61 30.17
C GLY A 227 -8.93 11.15 29.79
N GLN A 228 -9.28 10.27 30.71
CA GLN A 228 -9.21 8.84 30.48
C GLN A 228 -10.39 8.36 29.63
N VAL A 229 -10.04 7.64 28.56
CA VAL A 229 -11.00 6.99 27.68
C VAL A 229 -10.68 5.52 27.54
N ILE A 230 -11.62 4.73 27.06
CA ILE A 230 -11.36 3.34 26.64
C ILE A 230 -11.23 3.37 25.11
N ILE A 231 -10.05 2.96 24.64
CA ILE A 231 -9.72 2.88 23.23
C ILE A 231 -9.66 1.39 22.87
N GLY A 232 -10.37 0.96 21.85
CA GLY A 232 -10.34 -0.45 21.41
C GLY A 232 -11.47 -0.82 20.45
N ASN A 233 -11.44 -2.09 20.03
CA ASN A 233 -12.39 -2.63 19.07
C ASN A 233 -13.73 -2.96 19.74
N ILE A 234 -14.80 -2.30 19.31
CA ILE A 234 -16.18 -2.55 19.75
C ILE A 234 -16.97 -3.15 18.57
N GLY A 235 -17.73 -4.20 18.83
CA GLY A 235 -18.58 -4.81 17.81
C GLY A 235 -18.71 -6.32 17.95
N SER A 236 -18.74 -6.99 16.83
CA SER A 236 -18.78 -8.46 16.74
C SER A 236 -17.63 -8.96 15.86
N ASP A 237 -17.41 -10.28 15.83
CA ASP A 237 -16.39 -10.87 14.93
C ASP A 237 -16.65 -10.58 13.45
N ALA A 238 -17.91 -10.32 13.08
CA ALA A 238 -18.31 -10.01 11.71
C ALA A 238 -18.18 -8.51 11.36
N ARG A 239 -18.22 -7.61 12.35
CA ARG A 239 -18.14 -6.15 12.14
C ARG A 239 -17.65 -5.46 13.41
N LYS A 240 -16.50 -4.82 13.30
CA LYS A 240 -15.88 -4.06 14.39
C LYS A 240 -15.90 -2.56 14.06
N LYS A 241 -16.07 -1.73 15.10
CA LYS A 241 -15.85 -0.27 15.07
C LYS A 241 -14.91 0.06 16.24
N TYR A 242 -14.00 0.97 16.01
CA TYR A 242 -13.07 1.49 17.01
C TYR A 242 -13.62 2.77 17.63
#